data_4fa696c237d35ba8b67c480ac743dbf0
#
_entry.id   4fa696c237d35ba8b67c480ac743dbf0
#
_cell.length_a   1.000
_cell.length_b   1.000
_cell.length_c   1.000
_cell.angle_alpha   90.00
_cell.angle_beta   90.00
_cell.angle_gamma   90.00
#
_symmetry.space_group_name_H-M   'P 1'
#
loop_
_entity.id
_entity.type
_entity.pdbx_description
1 polymer ?
#
loop_
_entity_poly.entity_id
_entity_poly.type
_entity_poly.pdbx_seq_one_letter_code
_entity_poly.pdbx_strand_id
1 'polypeptide(L)'
;MQAQEEVPFITTPDAVTMEMLRAADVKPADFVVDLGSGDGRIVITAARLFGARGLGVEIVPELVQKSRDNARRAGVEDRAAFREQDLFRTDLAQASVVTLYLLPEVNLQLRPSLLALQPGTRIVSHDWDMGDWRPDRTTELDVPEKQVGREKKSRVHLWIVPARVGGTWCGTGAMRDARLSIEQRHQFYEGTLRRATVTRRIEGIVRGHELRPLEGQADALALRLEGDSLQQVARQGRSGAFHRC
;
A
#
# COMPACT_ATOMS: atom_id res chain seq x y z
N MET A 1 -13.44 -31.00 12.09
CA MET A 1 -13.13 -30.66 10.68
C MET A 1 -14.18 -29.65 10.25
N GLN A 2 -13.85 -28.36 10.31
CA GLN A 2 -14.68 -27.33 9.69
C GLN A 2 -14.40 -27.44 8.19
N ALA A 3 -15.46 -27.61 7.38
CA ALA A 3 -15.36 -27.51 5.95
C ALA A 3 -14.82 -26.12 5.64
N GLN A 4 -13.64 -26.04 5.01
CA GLN A 4 -13.19 -24.81 4.37
C GLN A 4 -14.24 -24.51 3.29
N GLU A 5 -14.99 -23.41 3.47
CA GLU A 5 -15.79 -22.88 2.38
C GLU A 5 -14.82 -22.61 1.22
N GLU A 6 -14.99 -23.35 0.14
CA GLU A 6 -14.23 -23.14 -1.10
C GLU A 6 -14.55 -21.74 -1.60
N VAL A 7 -13.61 -20.82 -1.45
CA VAL A 7 -13.74 -19.47 -2.03
C VAL A 7 -13.75 -19.65 -3.55
N PRO A 8 -14.85 -19.29 -4.24
CA PRO A 8 -14.92 -19.50 -5.68
C PRO A 8 -13.83 -18.69 -6.38
N PHE A 9 -13.12 -19.36 -7.32
CA PHE A 9 -12.13 -18.70 -8.16
C PHE A 9 -12.83 -17.73 -9.13
N ILE A 10 -12.73 -16.43 -8.81
CA ILE A 10 -13.26 -15.34 -9.62
C ILE A 10 -12.10 -14.53 -10.16
N THR A 11 -12.04 -14.39 -11.47
CA THR A 11 -10.93 -13.68 -12.12
C THR A 11 -11.12 -12.18 -12.11
N THR A 12 -10.06 -11.44 -11.80
CA THR A 12 -10.03 -9.98 -12.00
C THR A 12 -10.09 -9.68 -13.49
N PRO A 13 -11.04 -8.84 -13.97
CA PRO A 13 -11.08 -8.41 -15.37
C PRO A 13 -9.79 -7.72 -15.81
N ASP A 14 -9.44 -7.83 -17.11
CA ASP A 14 -8.17 -7.27 -17.62
C ASP A 14 -8.10 -5.76 -17.45
N ALA A 15 -9.21 -5.04 -17.66
CA ALA A 15 -9.27 -3.59 -17.43
C ALA A 15 -8.96 -3.23 -15.96
N VAL A 16 -9.48 -4.02 -15.01
CA VAL A 16 -9.23 -3.82 -13.58
C VAL A 16 -7.78 -4.17 -13.23
N THR A 17 -7.24 -5.29 -13.76
CA THR A 17 -5.83 -5.66 -13.60
C THR A 17 -4.91 -4.52 -14.05
N MET A 18 -5.18 -3.92 -15.20
CA MET A 18 -4.42 -2.79 -15.70
C MET A 18 -4.52 -1.56 -14.81
N GLU A 19 -5.73 -1.24 -14.32
CA GLU A 19 -5.90 -0.12 -13.41
C GLU A 19 -5.23 -0.35 -12.06
N MET A 20 -5.27 -1.56 -11.51
CA MET A 20 -4.56 -1.90 -10.27
C MET A 20 -3.05 -1.62 -10.40
N LEU A 21 -2.43 -2.06 -11.49
CA LEU A 21 -0.99 -1.86 -11.72
C LEU A 21 -0.64 -0.39 -12.00
N ARG A 22 -1.51 0.33 -12.73
CA ARG A 22 -1.37 1.79 -12.95
C ARG A 22 -1.59 2.59 -11.66
N ALA A 23 -2.60 2.23 -10.87
CA ALA A 23 -2.88 2.87 -9.60
C ALA A 23 -1.69 2.77 -8.64
N ALA A 24 -1.03 1.60 -8.62
CA ALA A 24 0.20 1.39 -7.87
C ALA A 24 1.43 2.04 -8.51
N ASP A 25 1.32 2.62 -9.71
CA ASP A 25 2.45 3.17 -10.46
C ASP A 25 3.61 2.18 -10.58
N VAL A 26 3.28 0.93 -10.97
CA VAL A 26 4.25 -0.18 -11.06
C VAL A 26 5.36 0.16 -12.04
N LYS A 27 6.62 -0.09 -11.62
CA LYS A 27 7.85 0.18 -12.37
C LYS A 27 8.67 -1.10 -12.57
N PRO A 28 9.63 -1.13 -13.49
CA PRO A 28 10.52 -2.29 -13.69
C PRO A 28 11.33 -2.71 -12.46
N ALA A 29 11.59 -1.78 -11.53
CA ALA A 29 12.31 -2.05 -10.29
C ALA A 29 11.41 -2.67 -9.20
N ASP A 30 10.10 -2.74 -9.41
CA ASP A 30 9.16 -3.25 -8.42
C ASP A 30 9.17 -4.77 -8.31
N PHE A 31 8.85 -5.23 -7.10
CA PHE A 31 8.50 -6.61 -6.81
C PHE A 31 7.04 -6.68 -6.36
N VAL A 32 6.20 -7.21 -7.24
CA VAL A 32 4.75 -7.35 -7.04
C VAL A 32 4.45 -8.68 -6.37
N VAL A 33 3.76 -8.67 -5.23
CA VAL A 33 3.24 -9.88 -4.60
C VAL A 33 1.73 -9.90 -4.72
N ASP A 34 1.18 -10.95 -5.34
CA ASP A 34 -0.26 -11.14 -5.51
C ASP A 34 -0.75 -12.26 -4.58
N LEU A 35 -1.60 -11.89 -3.62
CA LEU A 35 -2.11 -12.80 -2.61
C LEU A 35 -3.45 -13.40 -3.06
N GLY A 36 -3.46 -14.72 -3.28
CA GLY A 36 -4.56 -15.43 -3.93
C GLY A 36 -4.50 -15.23 -5.45
N SER A 37 -3.35 -15.57 -6.05
CA SER A 37 -3.02 -15.17 -7.44
C SER A 37 -3.83 -15.88 -8.53
N GLY A 38 -4.58 -16.91 -8.18
CA GLY A 38 -5.42 -17.65 -9.13
C GLY A 38 -4.66 -18.13 -10.35
N ASP A 39 -5.04 -17.65 -11.53
CA ASP A 39 -4.39 -18.00 -12.80
C ASP A 39 -3.14 -17.16 -13.14
N GLY A 40 -2.70 -16.30 -12.21
CA GLY A 40 -1.47 -15.54 -12.29
C GLY A 40 -1.54 -14.25 -13.11
N ARG A 41 -2.72 -13.85 -13.60
CA ARG A 41 -2.89 -12.74 -14.55
C ARG A 41 -2.29 -11.42 -14.09
N ILE A 42 -2.39 -11.06 -12.81
CA ILE A 42 -1.88 -9.78 -12.28
C ILE A 42 -0.34 -9.77 -12.34
N VAL A 43 0.32 -10.81 -11.83
CA VAL A 43 1.79 -10.91 -11.83
C VAL A 43 2.34 -11.02 -13.26
N ILE A 44 1.67 -11.80 -14.12
CA ILE A 44 2.04 -11.93 -15.54
C ILE A 44 1.92 -10.60 -16.27
N THR A 45 0.86 -9.85 -16.03
CA THR A 45 0.66 -8.52 -16.62
C THR A 45 1.70 -7.52 -16.11
N ALA A 46 2.02 -7.54 -14.80
CA ALA A 46 3.07 -6.72 -14.21
C ALA A 46 4.43 -7.00 -14.88
N ALA A 47 4.78 -8.28 -15.07
CA ALA A 47 6.02 -8.67 -15.72
C ALA A 47 6.06 -8.27 -17.20
N ARG A 48 4.98 -8.54 -17.95
CA ARG A 48 4.94 -8.36 -19.40
C ARG A 48 4.86 -6.89 -19.80
N LEU A 49 4.01 -6.10 -19.15
CA LEU A 49 3.70 -4.74 -19.58
C LEU A 49 4.43 -3.65 -18.78
N PHE A 50 4.83 -3.96 -17.55
CA PHE A 50 5.52 -2.98 -16.68
C PHE A 50 6.99 -3.36 -16.43
N GLY A 51 7.43 -4.54 -16.89
CA GLY A 51 8.80 -5.01 -16.70
C GLY A 51 9.12 -5.41 -15.25
N ALA A 52 8.15 -5.41 -14.35
CA ALA A 52 8.33 -5.73 -12.95
C ALA A 52 8.63 -7.22 -12.74
N ARG A 53 9.17 -7.55 -11.56
CA ARG A 53 9.26 -8.93 -11.08
C ARG A 53 8.11 -9.19 -10.11
N GLY A 54 7.70 -10.43 -9.94
CA GLY A 54 6.66 -10.71 -8.97
C GLY A 54 6.52 -12.16 -8.57
N LEU A 55 5.75 -12.35 -7.51
CA LEU A 55 5.38 -13.63 -6.92
C LEU A 55 3.85 -13.68 -6.76
N GLY A 56 3.22 -14.67 -7.34
CA GLY A 56 1.86 -15.05 -7.00
C GLY A 56 1.86 -16.18 -5.98
N VAL A 57 1.04 -16.07 -4.96
CA VAL A 57 0.80 -17.16 -4.00
C VAL A 57 -0.65 -17.59 -4.09
N GLU A 58 -0.87 -18.90 -4.15
CA GLU A 58 -2.17 -19.52 -4.30
C GLU A 58 -2.17 -20.85 -3.54
N ILE A 59 -3.29 -21.20 -2.92
CA ILE A 59 -3.39 -22.42 -2.13
C ILE A 59 -3.85 -23.62 -2.96
N VAL A 60 -4.49 -23.38 -4.11
CA VAL A 60 -5.02 -24.42 -5.00
C VAL A 60 -3.94 -24.86 -6.00
N PRO A 61 -3.43 -26.12 -5.91
CA PRO A 61 -2.31 -26.58 -6.74
C PRO A 61 -2.56 -26.46 -8.23
N GLU A 62 -3.79 -26.73 -8.69
CA GLU A 62 -4.20 -26.67 -10.09
C GLU A 62 -4.10 -25.23 -10.64
N LEU A 63 -4.45 -24.23 -9.82
CA LEU A 63 -4.32 -22.83 -10.19
C LEU A 63 -2.85 -22.40 -10.22
N VAL A 64 -2.03 -22.87 -9.29
CA VAL A 64 -0.57 -22.64 -9.32
C VAL A 64 0.04 -23.20 -10.59
N GLN A 65 -0.34 -24.44 -10.99
CA GLN A 65 0.15 -25.03 -12.24
C GLN A 65 -0.32 -24.21 -13.44
N LYS A 66 -1.59 -23.84 -13.48
CA LYS A 66 -2.17 -22.98 -14.53
C LYS A 66 -1.44 -21.64 -14.65
N SER A 67 -1.12 -20.99 -13.53
CA SER A 67 -0.39 -19.71 -13.52
C SER A 67 1.02 -19.85 -14.07
N ARG A 68 1.74 -20.92 -13.74
CA ARG A 68 3.07 -21.25 -14.30
C ARG A 68 3.01 -21.48 -15.80
N ASP A 69 1.99 -22.21 -16.28
CA ASP A 69 1.78 -22.45 -17.72
C ASP A 69 1.44 -21.15 -18.46
N ASN A 70 0.65 -20.28 -17.83
CA ASN A 70 0.33 -18.95 -18.35
C ASN A 70 1.59 -18.07 -18.46
N ALA A 71 2.45 -18.06 -17.44
CA ALA A 71 3.70 -17.32 -17.45
C ALA A 71 4.65 -17.78 -18.55
N ARG A 72 4.81 -19.10 -18.74
CA ARG A 72 5.59 -19.67 -19.84
C ARG A 72 5.04 -19.27 -21.20
N ARG A 73 3.72 -19.38 -21.41
CA ARG A 73 3.08 -18.95 -22.66
C ARG A 73 3.23 -17.46 -22.94
N ALA A 74 3.30 -16.66 -21.88
CA ALA A 74 3.55 -15.20 -21.99
C ALA A 74 5.03 -14.84 -22.12
N GLY A 75 5.97 -15.78 -21.98
CA GLY A 75 7.42 -15.57 -22.03
C GLY A 75 7.95 -14.71 -20.89
N VAL A 76 7.39 -14.89 -19.68
CA VAL A 76 7.77 -14.08 -18.48
C VAL A 76 8.07 -14.94 -17.25
N GLU A 77 8.30 -16.24 -17.42
CA GLU A 77 8.60 -17.18 -16.33
C GLU A 77 9.86 -16.84 -15.53
N ASP A 78 10.76 -16.07 -16.10
CA ASP A 78 11.97 -15.55 -15.46
C ASP A 78 11.67 -14.40 -14.47
N ARG A 79 10.50 -13.76 -14.60
CA ARG A 79 10.07 -12.60 -13.80
C ARG A 79 8.80 -12.82 -13.00
N ALA A 80 7.96 -13.77 -13.39
CA ALA A 80 6.69 -14.10 -12.76
C ALA A 80 6.76 -15.52 -12.14
N ALA A 81 7.00 -15.58 -10.83
CA ALA A 81 7.04 -16.83 -10.08
C ALA A 81 5.70 -17.11 -9.39
N PHE A 82 5.38 -18.41 -9.21
CA PHE A 82 4.15 -18.84 -8.53
C PHE A 82 4.43 -19.97 -7.55
N ARG A 83 3.85 -19.84 -6.34
CA ARG A 83 4.03 -20.81 -5.26
C ARG A 83 2.69 -21.27 -4.71
N GLU A 84 2.61 -22.57 -4.43
CA GLU A 84 1.56 -23.12 -3.60
C GLU A 84 1.86 -22.75 -2.16
N GLN A 85 1.07 -21.83 -1.61
CA GLN A 85 1.33 -21.28 -0.27
C GLN A 85 0.10 -20.61 0.29
N ASP A 86 -0.09 -20.73 1.61
CA ASP A 86 -1.04 -19.94 2.39
C ASP A 86 -0.63 -18.47 2.38
N LEU A 87 -1.54 -17.60 1.94
CA LEU A 87 -1.30 -16.16 1.84
C LEU A 87 -0.98 -15.51 3.21
N PHE A 88 -1.53 -16.04 4.31
CA PHE A 88 -1.24 -15.55 5.67
C PHE A 88 0.17 -15.89 6.16
N ARG A 89 0.84 -16.85 5.52
CA ARG A 89 2.22 -17.27 5.84
C ARG A 89 3.23 -16.74 4.84
N THR A 90 2.81 -15.82 3.97
CA THR A 90 3.68 -15.28 2.94
C THR A 90 4.57 -14.18 3.51
N ASP A 91 5.88 -14.32 3.30
CA ASP A 91 6.83 -13.25 3.60
C ASP A 91 6.70 -12.13 2.56
N LEU A 92 6.29 -10.97 3.01
CA LEU A 92 6.08 -9.77 2.21
C LEU A 92 7.22 -8.74 2.32
N ALA A 93 8.32 -9.07 3.00
CA ALA A 93 9.40 -8.12 3.30
C ALA A 93 10.01 -7.48 2.05
N GLN A 94 10.05 -8.21 0.93
CA GLN A 94 10.58 -7.72 -0.35
C GLN A 94 9.52 -7.04 -1.24
N ALA A 95 8.25 -7.08 -0.87
CA ALA A 95 7.18 -6.52 -1.68
C ALA A 95 7.26 -5.00 -1.72
N SER A 96 7.35 -4.41 -2.91
CA SER A 96 7.12 -2.99 -3.13
C SER A 96 5.68 -2.69 -3.53
N VAL A 97 4.97 -3.70 -4.05
CA VAL A 97 3.55 -3.67 -4.38
C VAL A 97 2.90 -4.98 -3.92
N VAL A 98 1.75 -4.89 -3.24
CA VAL A 98 0.90 -6.04 -2.90
C VAL A 98 -0.45 -5.86 -3.58
N THR A 99 -0.93 -6.90 -4.25
CA THR A 99 -2.24 -6.91 -4.91
C THR A 99 -3.18 -7.91 -4.25
N LEU A 100 -4.46 -7.55 -4.16
CA LEU A 100 -5.49 -8.31 -3.47
C LEU A 100 -6.79 -8.33 -4.30
N TYR A 101 -7.37 -9.51 -4.47
CA TYR A 101 -8.79 -9.67 -4.81
C TYR A 101 -9.37 -10.77 -3.95
N LEU A 102 -9.61 -10.42 -2.69
CA LEU A 102 -9.97 -11.36 -1.62
C LEU A 102 -11.28 -10.90 -0.97
N LEU A 103 -11.88 -11.76 -0.16
CA LEU A 103 -13.05 -11.41 0.64
C LEU A 103 -12.73 -10.31 1.66
N PRO A 104 -13.71 -9.47 2.06
CA PRO A 104 -13.50 -8.39 3.02
C PRO A 104 -12.86 -8.84 4.33
N GLU A 105 -13.30 -10.00 4.85
CA GLU A 105 -12.80 -10.57 6.11
C GLU A 105 -11.32 -10.94 6.01
N VAL A 106 -10.88 -11.43 4.86
CA VAL A 106 -9.48 -11.79 4.58
C VAL A 106 -8.62 -10.52 4.53
N ASN A 107 -9.10 -9.46 3.87
CA ASN A 107 -8.42 -8.17 3.85
C ASN A 107 -8.23 -7.61 5.27
N LEU A 108 -9.27 -7.70 6.12
CA LEU A 108 -9.19 -7.25 7.52
C LEU A 108 -8.20 -8.08 8.34
N GLN A 109 -8.10 -9.39 8.11
CA GLN A 109 -7.11 -10.26 8.76
C GLN A 109 -5.68 -9.95 8.31
N LEU A 110 -5.47 -9.62 7.03
CA LEU A 110 -4.17 -9.25 6.47
C LEU A 110 -3.70 -7.85 6.89
N ARG A 111 -4.63 -6.95 7.21
CA ARG A 111 -4.35 -5.54 7.49
C ARG A 111 -3.21 -5.28 8.48
N PRO A 112 -3.10 -5.98 9.63
CA PRO A 112 -1.98 -5.76 10.56
C PRO A 112 -0.61 -6.05 9.92
N SER A 113 -0.49 -7.13 9.14
CA SER A 113 0.74 -7.50 8.43
C SER A 113 1.05 -6.50 7.30
N LEU A 114 0.04 -6.02 6.58
CA LEU A 114 0.20 -5.02 5.53
C LEU A 114 0.65 -3.66 6.09
N LEU A 115 0.10 -3.24 7.25
CA LEU A 115 0.52 -2.02 7.95
C LEU A 115 1.94 -2.11 8.54
N ALA A 116 2.48 -3.31 8.65
CA ALA A 116 3.85 -3.55 9.14
C ALA A 116 4.90 -3.54 8.02
N LEU A 117 4.49 -3.46 6.77
CA LEU A 117 5.40 -3.40 5.62
C LEU A 117 6.22 -2.10 5.62
N GLN A 118 7.26 -2.08 4.79
CA GLN A 118 8.11 -0.91 4.62
C GLN A 118 7.27 0.31 4.22
N PRO A 119 7.48 1.47 4.85
CA PRO A 119 6.82 2.70 4.44
C PRO A 119 7.04 2.99 2.95
N GLY A 120 5.95 3.32 2.24
CA GLY A 120 5.97 3.51 0.79
C GLY A 120 5.59 2.26 -0.01
N THR A 121 5.48 1.07 0.59
CA THR A 121 4.87 -0.09 -0.07
C THR A 121 3.45 0.26 -0.48
N ARG A 122 3.09 -0.06 -1.72
CA ARG A 122 1.78 0.20 -2.29
C ARG A 122 0.93 -1.06 -2.23
N ILE A 123 -0.29 -0.93 -1.73
CA ILE A 123 -1.23 -2.04 -1.61
C ILE A 123 -2.43 -1.68 -2.47
N VAL A 124 -2.83 -2.58 -3.34
CA VAL A 124 -3.98 -2.38 -4.23
C VAL A 124 -4.98 -3.49 -4.06
N SER A 125 -6.23 -3.15 -3.78
CA SER A 125 -7.32 -4.11 -3.67
C SER A 125 -8.40 -3.84 -4.70
N HIS A 126 -8.92 -4.91 -5.28
CA HIS A 126 -10.08 -4.90 -6.16
C HIS A 126 -11.35 -5.05 -5.32
N ASP A 127 -12.30 -4.14 -5.48
CA ASP A 127 -13.63 -4.02 -4.87
C ASP A 127 -13.67 -3.86 -3.34
N TRP A 128 -12.82 -4.54 -2.58
CA TRP A 128 -12.92 -4.61 -1.13
C TRP A 128 -11.88 -3.76 -0.42
N ASP A 129 -12.33 -3.00 0.59
CA ASP A 129 -11.49 -2.13 1.40
C ASP A 129 -10.85 -2.85 2.61
N MET A 130 -10.24 -2.08 3.51
CA MET A 130 -9.60 -2.55 4.75
C MET A 130 -10.26 -1.93 6.00
N GLY A 131 -11.57 -1.70 5.95
CA GLY A 131 -12.35 -1.16 7.06
C GLY A 131 -11.96 0.28 7.39
N ASP A 132 -11.52 0.53 8.62
CA ASP A 132 -11.17 1.86 9.10
C ASP A 132 -9.81 2.38 8.59
N TRP A 133 -8.99 1.55 7.95
CA TRP A 133 -7.85 2.02 7.17
C TRP A 133 -8.33 2.50 5.80
N ARG A 134 -8.64 3.78 5.70
CA ARG A 134 -9.15 4.39 4.48
C ARG A 134 -8.11 4.34 3.36
N PRO A 135 -8.50 4.07 2.10
CA PRO A 135 -7.57 4.14 0.98
C PRO A 135 -7.09 5.58 0.72
N ASP A 136 -5.86 5.71 0.25
CA ASP A 136 -5.29 6.97 -0.23
C ASP A 136 -5.95 7.43 -1.53
N ARG A 137 -6.43 6.46 -2.34
CA ARG A 137 -7.17 6.71 -3.58
C ARG A 137 -8.10 5.54 -3.88
N THR A 138 -9.27 5.87 -4.43
CA THR A 138 -10.20 4.90 -5.02
C THR A 138 -10.51 5.34 -6.43
N THR A 139 -10.39 4.43 -7.40
CA THR A 139 -10.82 4.60 -8.79
C THR A 139 -11.99 3.67 -9.06
N GLU A 140 -13.05 4.16 -9.68
CA GLU A 140 -14.19 3.37 -10.13
C GLU A 140 -14.12 3.18 -11.64
N LEU A 141 -14.38 1.94 -12.11
CA LEU A 141 -14.37 1.57 -13.52
C LEU A 141 -15.69 0.89 -13.89
N ASP A 142 -16.18 1.18 -15.08
CA ASP A 142 -17.22 0.39 -15.72
C ASP A 142 -16.62 -0.92 -16.25
N VAL A 143 -17.21 -2.05 -15.85
CA VAL A 143 -16.73 -3.40 -16.19
C VAL A 143 -17.93 -4.25 -16.64
N PRO A 144 -18.38 -4.09 -17.88
CA PRO A 144 -19.56 -4.80 -18.41
C PRO A 144 -19.45 -6.34 -18.29
N GLU A 145 -18.23 -6.87 -18.39
CA GLU A 145 -17.90 -8.30 -18.29
C GLU A 145 -17.80 -8.83 -16.85
N LYS A 146 -17.99 -8.00 -15.83
CA LYS A 146 -17.91 -8.43 -14.42
C LYS A 146 -18.87 -9.56 -14.14
N GLN A 147 -18.31 -10.68 -13.63
CA GLN A 147 -19.07 -11.93 -13.43
C GLN A 147 -19.86 -11.91 -12.11
N VAL A 148 -19.41 -11.20 -11.11
CA VAL A 148 -19.98 -11.18 -9.75
C VAL A 148 -20.49 -9.80 -9.38
N GLY A 149 -21.61 -9.77 -8.67
CA GLY A 149 -22.28 -8.53 -8.26
C GLY A 149 -23.33 -8.06 -9.28
N ARG A 150 -24.27 -7.23 -8.79
CA ARG A 150 -25.34 -6.66 -9.63
C ARG A 150 -24.86 -5.47 -10.45
N GLU A 151 -23.89 -4.73 -9.90
CA GLU A 151 -23.31 -3.57 -10.55
C GLU A 151 -22.19 -4.00 -11.48
N LYS A 152 -22.20 -3.50 -12.72
CA LYS A 152 -21.14 -3.70 -13.72
C LYS A 152 -20.03 -2.68 -13.53
N LYS A 153 -19.65 -2.44 -12.26
CA LYS A 153 -18.60 -1.53 -11.84
C LYS A 153 -17.62 -2.25 -10.92
N SER A 154 -16.38 -1.84 -10.96
CA SER A 154 -15.34 -2.29 -10.03
C SER A 154 -14.64 -1.10 -9.42
N ARG A 155 -14.19 -1.26 -8.16
CA ARG A 155 -13.39 -0.28 -7.45
C ARG A 155 -11.98 -0.78 -7.29
N VAL A 156 -11.03 0.08 -7.55
CA VAL A 156 -9.62 -0.14 -7.28
C VAL A 156 -9.20 0.78 -6.16
N HIS A 157 -8.87 0.21 -5.02
CA HIS A 157 -8.43 0.92 -3.83
C HIS A 157 -6.91 0.86 -3.71
N LEU A 158 -6.28 2.00 -3.47
CA LEU A 158 -4.83 2.12 -3.25
C LEU A 158 -4.55 2.61 -1.84
N TRP A 159 -3.65 1.93 -1.13
CA TRP A 159 -3.00 2.40 0.09
C TRP A 159 -1.49 2.51 -0.11
N ILE A 160 -0.89 3.49 0.52
CA ILE A 160 0.56 3.63 0.63
C ILE A 160 0.92 3.49 2.10
N VAL A 161 1.67 2.44 2.44
CA VAL A 161 2.03 2.16 3.82
C VAL A 161 2.70 3.38 4.45
N PRO A 162 2.15 3.94 5.53
CA PRO A 162 2.70 5.12 6.17
C PRO A 162 3.85 4.77 7.11
N ALA A 163 4.84 5.64 7.21
CA ALA A 163 5.84 5.56 8.26
C ALA A 163 5.19 5.78 9.64
N ARG A 164 5.77 5.17 10.68
CA ARG A 164 5.33 5.32 12.07
C ARG A 164 5.99 6.56 12.67
N VAL A 165 5.23 7.65 12.75
CA VAL A 165 5.70 8.95 13.22
C VAL A 165 5.06 9.42 14.55
N GLY A 166 4.11 8.65 15.09
CA GLY A 166 3.47 8.94 16.37
C GLY A 166 4.48 9.07 17.51
N GLY A 167 4.24 9.96 18.46
CA GLY A 167 5.09 10.21 19.63
C GLY A 167 5.61 11.66 19.73
N THR A 168 6.60 11.85 20.59
CA THR A 168 7.17 13.18 20.86
C THR A 168 8.54 13.34 20.22
N TRP A 169 8.74 14.48 19.57
CA TRP A 169 9.92 14.83 18.82
C TRP A 169 10.48 16.18 19.27
N CYS A 170 11.79 16.24 19.51
CA CYS A 170 12.54 17.40 19.92
C CYS A 170 13.24 18.05 18.73
N GLY A 171 13.07 19.34 18.54
CA GLY A 171 13.63 20.08 17.41
C GLY A 171 15.13 20.34 17.56
N THR A 172 15.82 20.40 16.42
CA THR A 172 17.24 20.72 16.29
C THR A 172 17.46 21.75 15.17
N GLY A 173 18.66 22.34 15.12
CA GLY A 173 18.99 23.36 14.13
C GLY A 173 18.05 24.58 14.23
N ALA A 174 17.39 24.94 13.16
CA ALA A 174 16.43 26.04 13.12
C ALA A 174 15.18 25.80 13.98
N MET A 175 14.93 24.56 14.41
CA MET A 175 13.80 24.14 15.24
C MET A 175 14.20 23.77 16.68
N ARG A 176 15.40 24.13 17.13
CA ARG A 176 16.01 23.77 18.45
C ARG A 176 15.06 23.93 19.64
N ASP A 177 14.25 24.95 19.66
CA ASP A 177 13.31 25.25 20.77
C ASP A 177 11.89 24.73 20.52
N ALA A 178 11.74 23.87 19.51
CA ALA A 178 10.45 23.33 19.15
C ALA A 178 10.28 21.91 19.71
N ARG A 179 9.06 21.60 20.12
CA ARG A 179 8.62 20.25 20.46
C ARG A 179 7.39 19.91 19.63
N LEU A 180 7.44 18.76 18.98
CA LEU A 180 6.38 18.24 18.14
C LEU A 180 5.79 17.00 18.81
N SER A 181 4.49 16.98 19.05
CA SER A 181 3.76 15.81 19.57
C SER A 181 2.78 15.34 18.49
N ILE A 182 2.85 14.06 18.13
CA ILE A 182 2.04 13.46 17.04
C ILE A 182 1.27 12.27 17.59
N GLU A 183 -0.04 12.29 17.37
CA GLU A 183 -0.92 11.14 17.46
C GLU A 183 -1.21 10.66 16.03
N GLN A 184 -1.01 9.35 15.76
CA GLN A 184 -1.16 8.79 14.44
C GLN A 184 -2.14 7.63 14.45
N ARG A 185 -3.11 7.68 13.51
CA ARG A 185 -3.99 6.56 13.21
C ARG A 185 -3.89 6.24 11.72
N HIS A 186 -3.26 5.09 11.39
CA HIS A 186 -2.91 4.72 10.02
C HIS A 186 -2.12 5.84 9.32
N GLN A 187 -2.60 6.36 8.19
CA GLN A 187 -1.95 7.47 7.49
C GLN A 187 -2.32 8.85 8.03
N PHE A 188 -3.32 8.98 8.91
CA PHE A 188 -3.71 10.27 9.45
C PHE A 188 -2.93 10.60 10.71
N TYR A 189 -2.51 11.85 10.85
CA TYR A 189 -1.92 12.35 12.06
C TYR A 189 -2.56 13.65 12.50
N GLU A 190 -2.61 13.84 13.81
CA GLU A 190 -2.88 15.11 14.45
C GLU A 190 -1.89 15.34 15.59
N GLY A 191 -1.78 16.54 16.05
CA GLY A 191 -0.87 16.84 17.14
C GLY A 191 -0.64 18.32 17.38
N THR A 192 0.48 18.63 18.05
CA THR A 192 0.85 19.99 18.39
C THR A 192 2.32 20.26 18.11
N LEU A 193 2.59 21.41 17.53
CA LEU A 193 3.93 22.00 17.45
C LEU A 193 4.01 23.15 18.46
N ARG A 194 4.83 22.98 19.50
CA ARG A 194 5.11 23.99 20.49
C ARG A 194 6.49 24.62 20.25
N ARG A 195 6.57 25.92 20.17
CA ARG A 195 7.83 26.67 20.08
C ARG A 195 7.76 27.88 20.97
N ALA A 196 8.67 27.97 21.98
CA ALA A 196 8.61 28.98 23.05
C ALA A 196 7.21 29.02 23.70
N THR A 197 6.51 30.13 23.62
CA THR A 197 5.16 30.33 24.16
C THR A 197 4.03 30.03 23.17
N VAL A 198 4.36 29.72 21.90
CA VAL A 198 3.39 29.48 20.84
C VAL A 198 3.14 28.00 20.72
N THR A 199 1.88 27.58 20.77
CA THR A 199 1.44 26.20 20.45
C THR A 199 0.51 26.28 19.25
N ARG A 200 0.77 25.42 18.26
CA ARG A 200 -0.03 25.29 17.04
C ARG A 200 -0.53 23.86 16.92
N ARG A 201 -1.80 23.68 16.58
CA ARG A 201 -2.32 22.38 16.15
C ARG A 201 -1.79 22.05 14.76
N ILE A 202 -1.46 20.81 14.57
CA ILE A 202 -1.06 20.27 13.27
C ILE A 202 -1.90 19.04 12.98
N GLU A 203 -2.23 18.85 11.72
CA GLU A 203 -2.92 17.67 11.23
C GLU A 203 -2.58 17.40 9.76
N GLY A 204 -2.64 16.15 9.34
CA GLY A 204 -2.29 15.81 7.97
C GLY A 204 -2.28 14.33 7.70
N ILE A 205 -1.58 13.97 6.63
CA ILE A 205 -1.46 12.61 6.11
C ILE A 205 0.00 12.22 6.02
N VAL A 206 0.32 11.00 6.47
CA VAL A 206 1.61 10.34 6.27
C VAL A 206 1.50 9.46 5.03
N ARG A 207 2.25 9.77 3.99
CA ARG A 207 2.30 9.00 2.77
C ARG A 207 3.72 8.47 2.54
N GLY A 208 3.92 7.17 2.75
CA GLY A 208 5.27 6.62 2.84
C GLY A 208 6.04 7.31 3.96
N HIS A 209 7.13 7.96 3.62
CA HIS A 209 7.98 8.70 4.57
C HIS A 209 7.59 10.18 4.75
N GLU A 210 6.64 10.68 3.99
CA GLU A 210 6.30 12.12 3.98
C GLU A 210 5.08 12.42 4.85
N LEU A 211 5.22 13.40 5.75
CA LEU A 211 4.14 14.01 6.50
C LEU A 211 3.70 15.26 5.75
N ARG A 212 2.51 15.19 5.19
CA ARG A 212 1.91 16.29 4.43
C ARG A 212 0.76 16.88 5.24
N PRO A 213 0.80 18.18 5.55
CA PRO A 213 -0.33 18.84 6.19
C PRO A 213 -1.55 18.83 5.26
N LEU A 214 -2.75 18.94 5.84
CA LEU A 214 -3.97 19.12 5.05
C LEU A 214 -3.92 20.42 4.25
N GLU A 215 -4.58 20.44 3.10
CA GLU A 215 -4.67 21.63 2.24
C GLU A 215 -5.31 22.81 2.99
N GLY A 216 -4.84 24.02 2.68
CA GLY A 216 -5.37 25.25 3.27
C GLY A 216 -4.74 25.69 4.60
N GLN A 217 -3.79 24.94 5.16
CA GLN A 217 -3.04 25.37 6.33
C GLN A 217 -1.88 26.31 5.92
N ALA A 218 -2.04 27.61 6.13
CA ALA A 218 -0.96 28.58 5.96
C ALA A 218 0.22 28.22 6.89
N ASP A 219 1.45 28.28 6.41
CA ASP A 219 2.68 27.91 7.13
C ASP A 219 2.76 26.43 7.58
N ALA A 220 2.14 25.55 6.88
CA ALA A 220 2.11 24.13 7.21
C ALA A 220 3.52 23.50 7.12
N LEU A 221 3.89 22.77 8.17
CA LEU A 221 5.17 22.08 8.29
C LEU A 221 5.12 20.75 7.55
N ALA A 222 5.69 20.69 6.35
CA ALA A 222 5.91 19.42 5.65
C ALA A 222 7.21 18.80 6.18
N LEU A 223 7.15 17.51 6.55
CA LEU A 223 8.26 16.76 7.12
C LEU A 223 8.47 15.47 6.35
N ARG A 224 9.68 14.95 6.39
CA ARG A 224 10.04 13.63 5.85
C ARG A 224 10.80 12.85 6.91
N LEU A 225 10.39 11.60 7.13
CA LEU A 225 11.14 10.68 8.00
C LEU A 225 12.36 10.15 7.26
N GLU A 226 13.54 10.40 7.80
CA GLU A 226 14.84 9.91 7.30
C GLU A 226 15.57 9.25 8.47
N GLY A 227 15.68 7.92 8.45
CA GLY A 227 16.13 7.16 9.62
C GLY A 227 15.26 7.48 10.85
N ASP A 228 15.88 7.93 11.93
CA ASP A 228 15.22 8.28 13.19
C ASP A 228 14.92 9.78 13.33
N SER A 229 14.96 10.55 12.24
CA SER A 229 14.71 11.98 12.25
C SER A 229 13.61 12.42 11.28
N LEU A 230 12.85 13.44 11.67
CA LEU A 230 11.92 14.14 10.79
C LEU A 230 12.62 15.38 10.25
N GLN A 231 12.93 15.38 8.97
CA GLN A 231 13.54 16.50 8.26
C GLN A 231 12.47 17.42 7.70
N GLN A 232 12.67 18.71 7.82
CA GLN A 232 11.79 19.68 7.18
C GLN A 232 12.03 19.65 5.67
N VAL A 233 10.94 19.43 4.90
CA VAL A 233 10.99 19.57 3.43
C VAL A 233 11.08 21.05 3.10
N ALA A 234 12.30 21.50 2.70
CA ALA A 234 12.66 22.91 2.59
C ALA A 234 11.81 23.65 1.55
N ARG A 235 11.16 24.73 2.00
CA ARG A 235 10.93 25.92 1.17
C ARG A 235 12.10 26.85 1.48
N GLN A 236 12.96 27.16 0.51
CA GLN A 236 14.15 28.02 0.57
C GLN A 236 14.50 28.60 1.95
N GLY A 237 15.53 28.09 2.65
CA GLY A 237 15.95 28.57 3.95
C GLY A 237 16.72 27.53 4.78
N ARG A 238 17.02 27.87 6.04
CA ARG A 238 17.68 26.97 7.00
C ARG A 238 16.77 25.78 7.32
N SER A 239 17.22 24.57 7.05
CA SER A 239 16.49 23.36 7.39
C SER A 239 16.52 23.13 8.91
N GLY A 240 15.35 22.77 9.45
CA GLY A 240 15.22 22.26 10.82
C GLY A 240 14.89 20.77 10.78
N ALA A 241 15.25 20.06 11.84
CA ALA A 241 14.93 18.67 12.01
C ALA A 241 14.36 18.40 13.40
N PHE A 242 13.76 17.23 13.57
CA PHE A 242 13.29 16.74 14.85
C PHE A 242 13.79 15.31 15.06
N HIS A 243 14.20 14.98 16.26
CA HIS A 243 14.58 13.64 16.70
C HIS A 243 13.65 13.17 17.81
N ARG A 244 13.53 11.87 18.01
CA ARG A 244 12.79 11.32 19.15
C ARG A 244 13.31 11.94 20.44
N CYS A 245 12.41 12.44 21.30
CA CYS A 245 12.85 12.97 22.59
C CYS A 245 13.36 11.78 23.51
#